data_89b21a7ff7e90f793010783be381f8fc
#
_entry.id   89b21a7ff7e90f793010783be381f8fc
#
_cell.length_a   1.000
_cell.length_b   1.000
_cell.length_c   1.000
_cell.angle_alpha   90.00
_cell.angle_beta   90.00
_cell.angle_gamma   90.00
#
_symmetry.space_group_name_H-M   'P 1'
#
loop_
_entity.id
_entity.type
_entity.pdbx_description
1 polymer ?
#
loop_
_entity_poly.entity_id
_entity_poly.type
_entity_poly.pdbx_seq_one_letter_code
_entity_poly.pdbx_strand_id
1 'polypeptide(L)'
;MAKQSKKTASQNGTEAKKQEGRQEKKTAAGPGKIEINHLTRVEGHGNIVVTLGSGGRIEEARWEVEEAPRFFEAMVQGRPYSDIHHIVSRICGICSIGHQLCSIQATEDAFHIEPSEQTLKLRKLALHAENLQSHLLHIGYLVLPDLVGVDSALALAESHKKELLDVIGCRRISNEFSELICGRTTHPQRLVPGGMEKVPERDELLELKKKLQNGLKQADRLVNLFVSLKDNIPDLDRATEYVALVAPTEYAMYRGEIGTSLDQRRPGLLYEQVTNEYCVPQSTAKWAKNMRESYMVGALARFNLNSGHLSQKAAQAADKLGLKAQCTNPYYNSLAQMVECVHSLEDSLDITESLLAKGVRRESPQEIKPFAGRGIGAVEVPRGILFHAYDYNENGRIATADCVIPTNQNHANIQADFNALAPELSGKPPEEIEMKLSMLVRGYDPCISCSTHMLDMQGGGPVSRVIFRQRK
;
A
#
# COMPACT_ATOMS: atom_id res chain seq x y z
N MET A 1 67.48 -36.55 3.62
CA MET A 1 68.16 -35.28 3.40
C MET A 1 67.20 -34.19 3.79
N ALA A 2 67.26 -33.70 5.02
CA ALA A 2 67.95 -32.53 5.54
C ALA A 2 67.38 -31.25 4.84
N LYS A 3 66.83 -30.26 5.54
CA LYS A 3 67.28 -29.53 6.73
C LYS A 3 66.15 -28.77 7.41
N GLN A 4 66.20 -28.75 8.73
CA GLN A 4 65.49 -27.86 9.66
C GLN A 4 65.88 -26.38 9.45
N SER A 5 64.96 -25.46 9.79
CA SER A 5 65.38 -24.28 10.56
C SER A 5 64.25 -23.80 11.45
N LYS A 6 64.53 -23.72 12.73
CA LYS A 6 63.80 -23.05 13.79
C LYS A 6 63.96 -21.55 13.66
N LYS A 7 62.94 -20.76 14.04
CA LYS A 7 63.11 -19.48 14.79
C LYS A 7 61.72 -19.10 15.41
N THR A 8 61.69 -19.20 16.68
CA THR A 8 61.66 -18.26 17.82
C THR A 8 60.32 -17.43 17.94
N ALA A 9 59.70 -17.72 19.07
CA ALA A 9 58.59 -17.00 19.66
C ALA A 9 58.94 -15.54 19.99
N SER A 10 58.04 -14.62 19.78
CA SER A 10 58.01 -13.31 20.43
C SER A 10 56.62 -13.09 21.03
N GLN A 11 56.60 -13.07 22.35
CA GLN A 11 55.50 -12.61 23.17
C GLN A 11 55.39 -11.09 22.99
N ASN A 12 54.21 -10.57 22.63
CA ASN A 12 53.84 -9.20 22.93
C ASN A 12 52.43 -9.20 23.44
N GLY A 13 52.31 -8.93 24.74
CA GLY A 13 51.05 -8.64 25.40
C GLY A 13 50.47 -7.34 24.85
N THR A 14 49.22 -7.41 24.51
CA THR A 14 48.45 -6.22 24.18
C THR A 14 47.47 -5.96 25.32
N GLU A 15 47.76 -4.90 26.07
CA GLU A 15 46.87 -4.34 27.09
C GLU A 15 45.49 -4.01 26.51
N ALA A 16 44.44 -4.57 27.12
CA ALA A 16 43.09 -4.18 26.88
C ALA A 16 42.87 -2.78 27.46
N LYS A 17 42.84 -1.76 26.60
CA LYS A 17 42.34 -0.44 26.96
C LYS A 17 40.82 -0.53 27.15
N LYS A 18 40.38 -0.40 28.39
CA LYS A 18 39.00 -0.04 28.73
C LYS A 18 38.70 1.28 28.07
N GLN A 19 37.85 1.27 27.04
CA GLN A 19 37.16 2.48 26.59
C GLN A 19 36.03 2.76 27.59
N GLU A 20 36.27 3.71 28.49
CA GLU A 20 35.25 4.37 29.22
C GLU A 20 34.36 5.11 28.22
N GLY A 21 33.09 4.68 28.11
CA GLY A 21 32.09 5.32 27.28
C GLY A 21 31.80 6.74 27.78
N ARG A 22 32.40 7.70 27.12
CA ARG A 22 32.00 9.12 27.21
C ARG A 22 30.63 9.25 26.57
N GLN A 23 29.58 9.35 27.39
CA GLN A 23 28.28 9.83 26.91
C GLN A 23 28.48 11.27 26.45
N GLU A 24 28.73 11.45 25.16
CA GLU A 24 28.60 12.76 24.54
C GLU A 24 27.13 13.18 24.66
N LYS A 25 26.87 14.27 25.35
CA LYS A 25 25.60 14.97 25.31
C LYS A 25 25.36 15.32 23.83
N LYS A 26 24.40 14.65 23.20
CA LYS A 26 23.93 14.97 21.85
C LYS A 26 23.50 16.43 21.85
N THR A 27 24.29 17.30 21.25
CA THR A 27 23.97 18.74 21.12
C THR A 27 22.94 18.90 20.02
N ALA A 28 22.04 19.86 20.20
CA ALA A 28 21.08 20.24 19.17
C ALA A 28 21.81 20.56 17.86
N ALA A 29 21.20 20.17 16.72
CA ALA A 29 21.76 20.47 15.40
C ALA A 29 21.92 21.98 15.20
N GLY A 30 23.06 22.40 14.64
CA GLY A 30 23.29 23.77 14.18
C GLY A 30 22.53 24.04 12.86
N PRO A 31 22.62 25.29 12.32
CA PRO A 31 22.09 25.56 10.99
C PRO A 31 22.67 24.61 9.95
N GLY A 32 21.82 24.04 9.09
CA GLY A 32 22.27 23.05 8.12
C GLY A 32 21.12 22.38 7.38
N LYS A 33 21.44 21.29 6.70
CA LYS A 33 20.50 20.49 5.94
C LYS A 33 20.64 19.02 6.33
N ILE A 34 19.53 18.32 6.52
CA ILE A 34 19.46 16.86 6.63
C ILE A 34 18.84 16.36 5.33
N GLU A 35 19.52 15.49 4.63
CA GLU A 35 19.03 14.88 3.40
C GLU A 35 19.01 13.37 3.58
N ILE A 36 17.82 12.78 3.49
CA ILE A 36 17.61 11.34 3.43
C ILE A 36 17.35 11.02 1.97
N ASN A 37 18.40 10.72 1.24
CA ASN A 37 18.32 10.36 -0.16
C ASN A 37 18.01 8.86 -0.27
N HIS A 38 17.02 8.53 -1.11
CA HIS A 38 16.54 7.17 -1.31
C HIS A 38 16.12 6.50 0.00
N LEU A 39 15.03 7.00 0.59
CA LEU A 39 14.45 6.42 1.81
C LEU A 39 14.34 4.90 1.69
N THR A 40 14.93 4.19 2.64
CA THR A 40 14.94 2.72 2.65
C THR A 40 13.65 2.14 3.23
N ARG A 41 13.37 0.88 2.89
CA ARG A 41 12.18 0.13 3.36
C ARG A 41 10.86 0.78 2.94
N VAL A 42 10.84 1.32 1.73
CA VAL A 42 9.65 1.75 0.98
C VAL A 42 9.72 1.17 -0.44
N GLU A 43 8.63 1.18 -1.18
CA GLU A 43 8.65 0.83 -2.60
C GLU A 43 8.90 2.09 -3.44
N GLY A 44 9.91 2.04 -4.32
CA GLY A 44 10.34 3.15 -5.17
C GLY A 44 11.29 4.12 -4.49
N HIS A 45 11.52 5.30 -5.08
CA HIS A 45 12.52 6.26 -4.67
C HIS A 45 11.88 7.60 -4.26
N GLY A 46 12.03 7.94 -2.98
CA GLY A 46 11.61 9.23 -2.42
C GLY A 46 12.66 9.75 -1.45
N ASN A 47 12.73 11.06 -1.32
CA ASN A 47 13.70 11.75 -0.48
C ASN A 47 12.98 12.57 0.60
N ILE A 48 13.63 12.70 1.74
CA ILE A 48 13.21 13.63 2.79
C ILE A 48 14.28 14.70 2.92
N VAL A 49 13.91 15.95 2.80
CA VAL A 49 14.82 17.09 2.89
C VAL A 49 14.38 18.01 4.01
N VAL A 50 15.25 18.20 5.01
CA VAL A 50 14.98 19.07 6.16
C VAL A 50 15.99 20.19 6.20
N THR A 51 15.52 21.44 6.22
CA THR A 51 16.33 22.64 6.40
C THR A 51 16.27 23.08 7.85
N LEU A 52 17.45 23.19 8.47
CA LEU A 52 17.61 23.62 9.86
C LEU A 52 18.14 25.06 9.93
N GLY A 53 17.43 25.89 10.64
CA GLY A 53 17.86 27.25 11.01
C GLY A 53 18.66 27.28 12.31
N SER A 54 18.81 28.46 12.86
CA SER A 54 19.53 28.70 14.10
C SER A 54 18.89 27.92 15.28
N GLY A 55 19.74 27.33 16.14
CA GLY A 55 19.28 26.56 17.29
C GLY A 55 18.61 25.21 16.94
N GLY A 56 18.81 24.72 15.71
CA GLY A 56 18.24 23.44 15.27
C GLY A 56 16.73 23.49 15.00
N ARG A 57 16.19 24.70 14.81
CA ARG A 57 14.78 24.86 14.42
C ARG A 57 14.58 24.33 12.99
N ILE A 58 13.57 23.52 12.78
CA ILE A 58 13.17 23.09 11.43
C ILE A 58 12.45 24.27 10.76
N GLU A 59 13.05 24.80 9.69
CA GLU A 59 12.46 25.84 8.85
C GLU A 59 11.59 25.25 7.75
N GLU A 60 12.00 24.11 7.23
CA GLU A 60 11.28 23.37 6.20
C GLU A 60 11.56 21.89 6.31
N ALA A 61 10.54 21.06 6.13
CA ALA A 61 10.65 19.63 5.92
C ALA A 61 9.86 19.26 4.66
N ARG A 62 10.53 18.68 3.64
CA ARG A 62 9.92 18.37 2.35
C ARG A 62 9.94 16.89 2.05
N TRP A 63 8.84 16.41 1.52
CA TRP A 63 8.72 15.12 0.85
C TRP A 63 8.93 15.31 -0.65
N GLU A 64 9.91 14.63 -1.22
CA GLU A 64 10.28 14.75 -2.63
C GLU A 64 10.20 13.37 -3.32
N VAL A 65 9.60 13.33 -4.51
CA VAL A 65 9.56 12.12 -5.35
C VAL A 65 10.29 12.42 -6.65
N GLU A 66 11.38 11.67 -6.90
CA GLU A 66 12.24 11.84 -8.08
C GLU A 66 12.24 10.59 -8.99
N GLU A 67 11.25 9.70 -8.83
CA GLU A 67 11.10 8.50 -9.65
C GLU A 67 10.75 8.86 -11.11
N ALA A 68 11.27 8.10 -12.07
CA ALA A 68 10.98 8.33 -13.48
C ALA A 68 9.52 7.99 -13.84
N PRO A 69 8.79 8.86 -14.58
CA PRO A 69 7.45 8.57 -15.06
C PRO A 69 7.39 7.32 -15.94
N ARG A 70 6.35 6.50 -15.80
CA ARG A 70 6.24 5.20 -16.49
C ARG A 70 5.21 5.17 -17.62
N PHE A 71 4.45 6.22 -17.83
CA PHE A 71 3.59 6.48 -19.01
C PHE A 71 2.50 5.41 -19.29
N PHE A 72 1.97 4.73 -18.30
CA PHE A 72 1.00 3.66 -18.53
C PHE A 72 -0.27 4.15 -19.23
N GLU A 73 -0.79 5.33 -18.90
CA GLU A 73 -1.95 5.92 -19.55
C GLU A 73 -1.72 6.11 -21.07
N ALA A 74 -0.53 6.54 -21.45
CA ALA A 74 -0.16 6.65 -22.88
C ALA A 74 0.05 5.27 -23.53
N MET A 75 0.63 4.30 -22.81
CA MET A 75 0.87 2.96 -23.36
C MET A 75 -0.40 2.18 -23.68
N VAL A 76 -1.50 2.44 -22.99
CA VAL A 76 -2.76 1.75 -23.22
C VAL A 76 -3.60 2.39 -24.33
N GLN A 77 -3.30 3.61 -24.77
CA GLN A 77 -4.01 4.26 -25.87
C GLN A 77 -3.91 3.44 -27.17
N GLY A 78 -5.03 3.26 -27.85
CA GLY A 78 -5.15 2.45 -29.06
C GLY A 78 -5.16 0.94 -28.83
N ARG A 79 -4.95 0.45 -27.60
CA ARG A 79 -5.01 -0.98 -27.27
C ARG A 79 -6.47 -1.46 -27.19
N PRO A 80 -6.74 -2.73 -27.53
CA PRO A 80 -8.07 -3.30 -27.41
C PRO A 80 -8.40 -3.58 -25.92
N TYR A 81 -9.66 -3.54 -25.56
CA TYR A 81 -10.14 -3.81 -24.20
C TYR A 81 -9.65 -5.14 -23.63
N SER A 82 -9.42 -6.16 -24.48
CA SER A 82 -8.93 -7.47 -24.09
C SER A 82 -7.53 -7.48 -23.48
N ASP A 83 -6.69 -6.48 -23.80
CA ASP A 83 -5.28 -6.45 -23.42
C ASP A 83 -5.01 -5.54 -22.22
N ILE A 84 -5.88 -4.56 -21.98
CA ILE A 84 -5.63 -3.45 -21.04
C ILE A 84 -5.35 -3.94 -19.63
N HIS A 85 -6.17 -4.82 -19.11
CA HIS A 85 -6.06 -5.34 -17.76
C HIS A 85 -4.73 -6.08 -17.51
N HIS A 86 -4.17 -6.71 -18.55
CA HIS A 86 -2.83 -7.31 -18.48
C HIS A 86 -1.71 -6.26 -18.48
N ILE A 87 -1.86 -5.18 -19.27
CA ILE A 87 -0.88 -4.10 -19.35
C ILE A 87 -0.82 -3.35 -18.03
N VAL A 88 -1.97 -2.89 -17.51
CA VAL A 88 -2.02 -2.07 -16.28
C VAL A 88 -1.68 -2.87 -15.03
N SER A 89 -1.80 -4.19 -15.04
CA SER A 89 -1.29 -5.03 -13.95
C SER A 89 0.22 -4.85 -13.75
N ARG A 90 0.95 -4.33 -14.75
CA ARG A 90 2.39 -4.05 -14.70
C ARG A 90 2.74 -2.70 -14.09
N ILE A 91 1.74 -1.87 -13.77
CA ILE A 91 1.97 -0.64 -13.00
C ILE A 91 2.64 -0.99 -11.67
N CYS A 92 2.25 -2.12 -11.06
CA CYS A 92 2.79 -2.55 -9.78
C CYS A 92 3.04 -4.06 -9.73
N GLY A 93 4.13 -4.46 -9.12
CA GLY A 93 4.40 -5.87 -8.81
C GLY A 93 3.72 -6.35 -7.52
N ILE A 94 3.33 -5.45 -6.62
CA ILE A 94 2.72 -5.77 -5.33
C ILE A 94 1.19 -5.73 -5.42
N CYS A 95 0.60 -4.67 -6.02
CA CYS A 95 -0.84 -4.48 -6.16
C CYS A 95 -1.35 -4.76 -7.60
N SER A 96 -0.78 -5.75 -8.27
CA SER A 96 -1.10 -6.09 -9.66
C SER A 96 -2.51 -6.64 -9.85
N ILE A 97 -3.05 -7.33 -8.84
CA ILE A 97 -4.42 -7.87 -8.84
C ILE A 97 -5.43 -6.72 -8.80
N GLY A 98 -5.22 -5.76 -7.89
CA GLY A 98 -6.08 -4.59 -7.76
C GLY A 98 -6.10 -3.74 -9.02
N HIS A 99 -4.93 -3.47 -9.64
CA HIS A 99 -4.85 -2.77 -10.92
C HIS A 99 -5.61 -3.51 -12.03
N GLN A 100 -5.45 -4.83 -12.09
CA GLN A 100 -6.16 -5.65 -13.07
C GLN A 100 -7.67 -5.62 -12.84
N LEU A 101 -8.12 -5.80 -11.60
CA LEU A 101 -9.55 -5.80 -11.26
C LEU A 101 -10.20 -4.43 -11.45
N CYS A 102 -9.50 -3.35 -11.12
CA CYS A 102 -9.98 -1.99 -11.38
C CYS A 102 -10.16 -1.73 -12.88
N SER A 103 -9.19 -2.17 -13.68
CA SER A 103 -9.26 -2.09 -15.15
C SER A 103 -10.39 -2.96 -15.73
N ILE A 104 -10.57 -4.17 -15.20
CA ILE A 104 -11.68 -5.05 -15.60
C ILE A 104 -13.01 -4.40 -15.28
N GLN A 105 -13.16 -3.82 -14.06
CA GLN A 105 -14.37 -3.14 -13.65
C GLN A 105 -14.69 -1.93 -14.57
N ALA A 106 -13.66 -1.13 -14.93
CA ALA A 106 -13.82 -0.02 -15.88
C ALA A 106 -14.25 -0.52 -17.27
N THR A 107 -13.72 -1.63 -17.73
CA THR A 107 -14.12 -2.23 -19.02
C THR A 107 -15.55 -2.77 -18.96
N GLU A 108 -15.92 -3.43 -17.88
CA GLU A 108 -17.27 -3.96 -17.65
C GLU A 108 -18.31 -2.83 -17.55
N ASP A 109 -17.97 -1.74 -16.86
CA ASP A 109 -18.81 -0.55 -16.77
C ASP A 109 -19.05 0.07 -18.16
N ALA A 110 -17.98 0.27 -18.96
CA ALA A 110 -18.08 0.82 -20.31
C ALA A 110 -18.97 0.00 -21.23
N PHE A 111 -18.98 -1.32 -21.10
CA PHE A 111 -19.70 -2.24 -21.98
C PHE A 111 -20.96 -2.85 -21.34
N HIS A 112 -21.36 -2.34 -20.17
CA HIS A 112 -22.57 -2.76 -19.45
C HIS A 112 -22.58 -4.26 -19.15
N ILE A 113 -21.44 -4.81 -18.73
CA ILE A 113 -21.27 -6.22 -18.35
C ILE A 113 -21.44 -6.36 -16.85
N GLU A 114 -22.36 -7.23 -16.42
CA GLU A 114 -22.52 -7.56 -15.01
C GLU A 114 -22.03 -8.98 -14.74
N PRO A 115 -20.90 -9.16 -14.01
CA PRO A 115 -20.37 -10.48 -13.70
C PRO A 115 -21.27 -11.24 -12.73
N SER A 116 -21.20 -12.58 -12.76
CA SER A 116 -21.96 -13.45 -11.88
C SER A 116 -21.59 -13.27 -10.39
N GLU A 117 -22.52 -13.62 -9.48
CA GLU A 117 -22.25 -13.62 -8.04
C GLU A 117 -21.01 -14.47 -7.68
N GLN A 118 -20.81 -15.60 -8.36
CA GLN A 118 -19.65 -16.45 -8.18
C GLN A 118 -18.35 -15.74 -8.59
N THR A 119 -18.36 -15.10 -9.75
CA THR A 119 -17.23 -14.30 -10.23
C THR A 119 -16.88 -13.18 -9.26
N LEU A 120 -17.87 -12.45 -8.75
CA LEU A 120 -17.66 -11.39 -7.76
C LEU A 120 -17.01 -11.92 -6.47
N LYS A 121 -17.46 -13.07 -5.97
CA LYS A 121 -16.84 -13.73 -4.80
C LYS A 121 -15.39 -14.14 -5.05
N LEU A 122 -15.10 -14.71 -6.22
CA LEU A 122 -13.73 -15.11 -6.57
C LEU A 122 -12.80 -13.90 -6.74
N ARG A 123 -13.29 -12.80 -7.28
CA ARG A 123 -12.54 -11.53 -7.39
C ARG A 123 -12.29 -10.89 -6.03
N LYS A 124 -13.26 -10.98 -5.11
CA LYS A 124 -13.09 -10.53 -3.73
C LYS A 124 -12.03 -11.37 -3.01
N LEU A 125 -12.02 -12.69 -3.21
CA LEU A 125 -10.93 -13.56 -2.74
C LEU A 125 -9.56 -13.16 -3.31
N ALA A 126 -9.50 -12.78 -4.59
CA ALA A 126 -8.25 -12.29 -5.20
C ALA A 126 -7.73 -11.01 -4.53
N LEU A 127 -8.61 -10.04 -4.23
CA LEU A 127 -8.24 -8.82 -3.50
C LEU A 127 -7.78 -9.11 -2.07
N HIS A 128 -8.44 -10.01 -1.36
CA HIS A 128 -8.01 -10.41 -0.02
C HIS A 128 -6.63 -11.06 -0.04
N ALA A 129 -6.35 -11.90 -1.05
CA ALA A 129 -5.02 -12.49 -1.20
C ALA A 129 -3.93 -11.42 -1.42
N GLU A 130 -4.19 -10.42 -2.27
CA GLU A 130 -3.28 -9.29 -2.49
C GLU A 130 -3.11 -8.43 -1.23
N ASN A 131 -4.21 -8.15 -0.53
CA ASN A 131 -4.18 -7.37 0.71
C ASN A 131 -3.28 -8.03 1.75
N LEU A 132 -3.44 -9.33 1.95
CA LEU A 132 -2.59 -10.13 2.83
C LEU A 132 -1.12 -10.10 2.39
N GLN A 133 -0.83 -10.31 1.09
CA GLN A 133 0.54 -10.27 0.58
C GLN A 133 1.21 -8.94 0.86
N SER A 134 0.52 -7.84 0.59
CA SER A 134 1.05 -6.49 0.72
C SER A 134 1.19 -6.06 2.17
N HIS A 135 0.15 -6.23 2.97
CA HIS A 135 0.19 -5.82 4.38
C HIS A 135 1.22 -6.60 5.18
N LEU A 136 1.31 -7.93 5.01
CA LEU A 136 2.32 -8.74 5.68
C LEU A 136 3.75 -8.41 5.23
N LEU A 137 3.93 -8.00 3.96
CA LEU A 137 5.21 -7.46 3.50
C LEU A 137 5.54 -6.18 4.24
N HIS A 138 4.61 -5.23 4.27
CA HIS A 138 4.81 -3.92 4.86
C HIS A 138 5.03 -4.01 6.37
N ILE A 139 4.04 -4.52 7.13
CA ILE A 139 4.14 -4.57 8.59
C ILE A 139 5.26 -5.48 9.09
N GLY A 140 5.54 -6.60 8.40
CA GLY A 140 6.51 -7.59 8.85
C GLY A 140 7.95 -7.29 8.49
N TYR A 141 8.21 -6.64 7.36
CA TYR A 141 9.59 -6.42 6.89
C TYR A 141 9.97 -4.94 6.84
N LEU A 142 9.01 -4.02 6.70
CA LEU A 142 9.31 -2.60 6.54
C LEU A 142 9.06 -1.81 7.83
N VAL A 143 8.00 -2.12 8.59
CA VAL A 143 7.62 -1.43 9.83
C VAL A 143 8.17 -2.09 11.08
N LEU A 144 8.05 -3.41 11.21
CA LEU A 144 8.46 -4.14 12.42
C LEU A 144 9.90 -3.85 12.86
N PRO A 145 10.91 -3.71 11.95
CA PRO A 145 12.24 -3.30 12.34
C PRO A 145 12.30 -1.99 13.12
N ASP A 146 11.52 -0.96 12.72
CA ASP A 146 11.45 0.32 13.44
C ASP A 146 10.89 0.13 14.85
N LEU A 147 9.83 -0.68 15.00
CA LEU A 147 9.17 -0.90 16.28
C LEU A 147 10.04 -1.68 17.27
N VAL A 148 10.92 -2.54 16.76
CA VAL A 148 11.88 -3.33 17.57
C VAL A 148 13.18 -2.57 17.79
N GLY A 149 13.46 -1.52 17.01
CA GLY A 149 14.71 -0.73 17.09
C GLY A 149 15.89 -1.40 16.39
N VAL A 150 15.66 -2.07 15.25
CA VAL A 150 16.70 -2.67 14.42
C VAL A 150 16.66 -2.13 12.98
N ASP A 151 17.80 -2.17 12.29
CA ASP A 151 17.93 -1.52 10.97
C ASP A 151 17.27 -2.28 9.82
N SER A 152 17.05 -3.58 9.97
CA SER A 152 16.56 -4.40 8.87
C SER A 152 15.74 -5.61 9.32
N ALA A 153 14.94 -6.17 8.41
CA ALA A 153 14.23 -7.42 8.63
C ALA A 153 15.16 -8.62 8.89
N LEU A 154 16.40 -8.59 8.39
CA LEU A 154 17.37 -9.65 8.65
C LEU A 154 17.81 -9.64 10.12
N ALA A 155 17.97 -8.47 10.72
CA ALA A 155 18.31 -8.33 12.14
C ALA A 155 17.18 -8.84 13.06
N LEU A 156 15.91 -8.85 12.61
CA LEU A 156 14.81 -9.48 13.35
C LEU A 156 15.01 -11.00 13.54
N ALA A 157 15.75 -11.66 12.64
CA ALA A 157 15.98 -13.10 12.74
C ALA A 157 16.80 -13.49 13.99
N GLU A 158 17.54 -12.55 14.56
CA GLU A 158 18.34 -12.78 15.79
C GLU A 158 17.49 -12.57 17.05
N SER A 159 16.63 -11.55 17.07
CA SER A 159 15.86 -11.14 18.27
C SER A 159 14.41 -11.65 18.29
N HIS A 160 13.75 -11.74 17.12
CA HIS A 160 12.33 -12.06 16.95
C HIS A 160 12.10 -13.16 15.89
N LYS A 161 12.91 -14.21 15.93
CA LYS A 161 12.89 -15.30 14.94
C LYS A 161 11.53 -15.98 14.82
N LYS A 162 10.83 -16.20 15.94
CA LYS A 162 9.53 -16.88 15.95
C LYS A 162 8.47 -16.06 15.23
N GLU A 163 8.41 -14.79 15.53
CA GLU A 163 7.49 -13.82 14.97
C GLU A 163 7.76 -13.61 13.47
N LEU A 164 9.02 -13.53 13.09
CA LEU A 164 9.42 -13.49 11.68
C LEU A 164 8.97 -14.75 10.92
N LEU A 165 9.05 -15.93 11.54
CA LEU A 165 8.53 -17.17 10.94
C LEU A 165 7.00 -17.16 10.79
N ASP A 166 6.26 -16.51 11.70
CA ASP A 166 4.81 -16.33 11.54
C ASP A 166 4.50 -15.38 10.39
N VAL A 167 5.23 -14.28 10.21
CA VAL A 167 5.11 -13.40 9.03
C VAL A 167 5.37 -14.17 7.74
N ILE A 168 6.47 -14.93 7.67
CA ILE A 168 6.83 -15.76 6.51
C ILE A 168 5.72 -16.80 6.23
N GLY A 169 5.20 -17.44 7.27
CA GLY A 169 4.14 -18.43 7.17
C GLY A 169 2.85 -17.86 6.60
N CYS A 170 2.36 -16.75 7.16
CA CYS A 170 1.20 -16.02 6.65
C CYS A 170 1.40 -15.57 5.19
N ARG A 171 2.58 -15.05 4.88
CA ARG A 171 2.91 -14.60 3.52
C ARG A 171 2.94 -15.74 2.51
N ARG A 172 3.42 -16.93 2.91
CA ARG A 172 3.34 -18.13 2.07
C ARG A 172 1.90 -18.50 1.77
N ILE A 173 1.04 -18.50 2.81
CA ILE A 173 -0.39 -18.77 2.63
C ILE A 173 -1.01 -17.78 1.65
N SER A 174 -0.73 -16.48 1.77
CA SER A 174 -1.27 -15.46 0.87
C SER A 174 -0.79 -15.62 -0.58
N ASN A 175 0.47 -16.02 -0.79
CA ASN A 175 1.01 -16.30 -2.13
C ASN A 175 0.33 -17.52 -2.77
N GLU A 176 0.20 -18.64 -2.03
CA GLU A 176 -0.48 -19.83 -2.51
C GLU A 176 -1.97 -19.57 -2.75
N PHE A 177 -2.59 -18.74 -1.94
CA PHE A 177 -3.97 -18.28 -2.11
C PHE A 177 -4.12 -17.47 -3.42
N SER A 178 -3.24 -16.49 -3.64
CA SER A 178 -3.24 -15.71 -4.87
C SER A 178 -3.02 -16.59 -6.10
N GLU A 179 -2.07 -17.53 -6.05
CA GLU A 179 -1.79 -18.45 -7.15
C GLU A 179 -3.00 -19.33 -7.46
N LEU A 180 -3.69 -19.81 -6.43
CA LEU A 180 -4.90 -20.62 -6.59
C LEU A 180 -6.02 -19.87 -7.30
N ILE A 181 -6.31 -18.63 -6.90
CA ILE A 181 -7.42 -17.84 -7.48
C ILE A 181 -7.02 -17.20 -8.80
N CYS A 182 -5.83 -16.62 -8.86
CA CYS A 182 -5.40 -15.75 -9.96
C CYS A 182 -4.53 -16.47 -11.00
N GLY A 183 -4.06 -17.70 -10.71
CA GLY A 183 -3.15 -18.46 -11.55
C GLY A 183 -1.68 -18.07 -11.41
N ARG A 184 -1.38 -17.00 -10.68
CA ARG A 184 -0.03 -16.51 -10.35
C ARG A 184 -0.08 -15.72 -9.06
N THR A 185 1.03 -15.67 -8.36
CA THR A 185 1.19 -14.84 -7.15
C THR A 185 1.16 -13.34 -7.47
N THR A 186 1.63 -12.97 -8.65
CA THR A 186 1.75 -11.59 -9.13
C THR A 186 1.39 -11.56 -10.61
N HIS A 187 0.75 -10.48 -11.08
CA HIS A 187 0.27 -10.34 -12.45
C HIS A 187 -0.69 -11.46 -12.86
N PRO A 188 -1.93 -11.43 -12.37
CA PRO A 188 -2.93 -12.49 -12.56
C PRO A 188 -3.15 -12.87 -14.01
N GLN A 189 -3.53 -14.13 -14.23
CA GLN A 189 -3.80 -14.66 -15.58
C GLN A 189 -5.24 -15.15 -15.75
N ARG A 190 -5.97 -15.30 -14.62
CA ARG A 190 -7.33 -15.88 -14.65
C ARG A 190 -8.43 -14.83 -14.57
N LEU A 191 -8.09 -13.59 -14.25
CA LEU A 191 -9.04 -12.48 -14.14
C LEU A 191 -9.20 -11.84 -15.52
N VAL A 192 -10.42 -11.82 -16.05
CA VAL A 192 -10.73 -11.24 -17.36
C VAL A 192 -12.06 -10.47 -17.32
N PRO A 193 -12.28 -9.51 -18.21
CA PRO A 193 -13.57 -8.87 -18.34
C PRO A 193 -14.71 -9.89 -18.60
N GLY A 194 -15.81 -9.74 -17.92
CA GLY A 194 -16.97 -10.61 -18.03
C GLY A 194 -16.89 -11.92 -17.25
N GLY A 195 -15.76 -12.22 -16.55
CA GLY A 195 -15.66 -13.48 -15.83
C GLY A 195 -14.27 -13.83 -15.32
N MET A 196 -13.99 -15.13 -15.37
CA MET A 196 -12.70 -15.72 -15.04
C MET A 196 -12.38 -16.84 -16.05
N GLU A 197 -11.11 -16.92 -16.49
CA GLU A 197 -10.63 -17.96 -17.40
C GLU A 197 -10.69 -19.37 -16.76
N LYS A 198 -10.43 -19.44 -15.47
CA LYS A 198 -10.46 -20.68 -14.70
C LYS A 198 -10.94 -20.41 -13.29
N VAL A 199 -11.85 -21.25 -12.81
CA VAL A 199 -12.29 -21.26 -11.41
C VAL A 199 -11.59 -22.39 -10.63
N PRO A 200 -11.40 -22.26 -9.32
CA PRO A 200 -10.80 -23.29 -8.49
C PRO A 200 -11.73 -24.53 -8.39
N GLU A 201 -11.14 -25.70 -8.29
CA GLU A 201 -11.86 -26.95 -8.04
C GLU A 201 -12.25 -27.07 -6.56
N ARG A 202 -13.22 -27.94 -6.26
CA ARG A 202 -13.73 -28.12 -4.89
C ARG A 202 -12.62 -28.51 -3.90
N ASP A 203 -11.73 -29.43 -4.28
CA ASP A 203 -10.66 -29.90 -3.41
C ASP A 203 -9.60 -28.82 -3.17
N GLU A 204 -9.34 -27.98 -4.16
CA GLU A 204 -8.46 -26.79 -4.04
C GLU A 204 -9.04 -25.81 -3.02
N LEU A 205 -10.36 -25.58 -3.02
CA LEU A 205 -11.04 -24.73 -2.02
C LEU A 205 -11.05 -25.35 -0.63
N LEU A 206 -11.16 -26.66 -0.49
CA LEU A 206 -11.06 -27.37 0.79
C LEU A 206 -9.65 -27.21 1.40
N GLU A 207 -8.62 -27.27 0.56
CA GLU A 207 -7.25 -27.05 1.01
C GLU A 207 -7.01 -25.57 1.38
N LEU A 208 -7.54 -24.63 0.58
CA LEU A 208 -7.50 -23.19 0.90
C LEU A 208 -8.14 -22.92 2.26
N LYS A 209 -9.32 -23.50 2.53
CA LYS A 209 -10.00 -23.36 3.83
C LYS A 209 -9.08 -23.71 5.00
N LYS A 210 -8.37 -24.85 4.92
CA LYS A 210 -7.42 -25.27 5.98
C LYS A 210 -6.28 -24.26 6.13
N LYS A 211 -5.74 -23.76 5.02
CA LYS A 211 -4.66 -22.76 5.02
C LYS A 211 -5.12 -21.45 5.66
N LEU A 212 -6.32 -20.95 5.32
CA LEU A 212 -6.90 -19.74 5.91
C LEU A 212 -7.10 -19.89 7.43
N GLN A 213 -7.61 -21.05 7.88
CA GLN A 213 -7.75 -21.36 9.32
C GLN A 213 -6.39 -21.35 10.04
N ASN A 214 -5.32 -21.83 9.40
CA ASN A 214 -3.97 -21.77 9.96
C ASN A 214 -3.43 -20.34 9.95
N GLY A 215 -3.69 -19.57 8.88
CA GLY A 215 -3.34 -18.17 8.76
C GLY A 215 -3.93 -17.32 9.88
N LEU A 216 -5.20 -17.54 10.26
CA LEU A 216 -5.85 -16.85 11.39
C LEU A 216 -5.13 -17.08 12.72
N LYS A 217 -4.61 -18.32 12.96
CA LYS A 217 -3.82 -18.60 14.17
C LYS A 217 -2.47 -17.87 14.18
N GLN A 218 -1.84 -17.75 13.01
CA GLN A 218 -0.59 -17.00 12.87
C GLN A 218 -0.85 -15.49 13.02
N ALA A 219 -1.91 -14.98 12.39
CA ALA A 219 -2.30 -13.58 12.49
C ALA A 219 -2.62 -13.16 13.95
N ASP A 220 -3.30 -14.01 14.75
CA ASP A 220 -3.54 -13.71 16.17
C ASP A 220 -2.23 -13.56 16.97
N ARG A 221 -1.20 -14.38 16.68
CA ARG A 221 0.12 -14.21 17.30
C ARG A 221 0.79 -12.91 16.88
N LEU A 222 0.66 -12.51 15.60
CA LEU A 222 1.17 -11.23 15.13
C LEU A 222 0.43 -10.05 15.76
N VAL A 223 -0.89 -10.12 15.92
CA VAL A 223 -1.66 -9.11 16.67
C VAL A 223 -1.10 -8.95 18.09
N ASN A 224 -0.85 -10.06 18.80
CA ASN A 224 -0.29 -10.00 20.16
C ASN A 224 1.13 -9.40 20.18
N LEU A 225 1.95 -9.65 19.16
CA LEU A 225 3.24 -8.97 18.99
C LEU A 225 3.05 -7.45 18.85
N PHE A 226 2.18 -7.01 17.94
CA PHE A 226 1.92 -5.58 17.73
C PHE A 226 1.33 -4.91 18.99
N VAL A 227 0.49 -5.61 19.77
CA VAL A 227 0.03 -5.13 21.08
C VAL A 227 1.20 -4.85 22.03
N SER A 228 2.23 -5.70 22.03
CA SER A 228 3.41 -5.50 22.89
C SER A 228 4.36 -4.39 22.40
N LEU A 229 4.26 -4.00 21.13
CA LEU A 229 5.14 -3.00 20.50
C LEU A 229 4.44 -1.66 20.20
N LYS A 230 3.14 -1.55 20.41
CA LYS A 230 2.37 -0.36 20.03
C LYS A 230 2.86 0.94 20.68
N ASP A 231 3.42 0.85 21.88
CA ASP A 231 3.93 2.02 22.62
C ASP A 231 5.23 2.58 21.99
N ASN A 232 5.84 1.84 21.06
CA ASN A 232 6.98 2.30 20.26
C ASN A 232 6.55 3.03 18.97
N ILE A 233 5.25 3.09 18.68
CA ILE A 233 4.70 3.84 17.55
C ILE A 233 4.63 5.32 17.96
N PRO A 234 5.21 6.24 17.14
CA PRO A 234 5.12 7.66 17.44
C PRO A 234 3.68 8.15 17.45
N ASP A 235 3.42 9.17 18.25
CA ASP A 235 2.13 9.85 18.29
C ASP A 235 2.15 11.10 17.39
N LEU A 236 1.07 11.30 16.66
CA LEU A 236 0.79 12.52 15.90
C LEU A 236 -0.72 12.67 15.75
N ASP A 237 -1.27 13.65 16.44
CA ASP A 237 -2.68 14.00 16.30
C ASP A 237 -2.85 15.12 15.27
N ARG A 238 -3.24 14.75 14.06
CA ARG A 238 -3.54 15.72 12.99
C ARG A 238 -4.85 15.36 12.29
N ALA A 239 -5.85 16.20 12.49
CA ALA A 239 -7.12 16.04 11.79
C ALA A 239 -6.93 16.19 10.27
N THR A 240 -7.26 15.13 9.53
CA THR A 240 -7.28 15.12 8.07
C THR A 240 -8.62 14.60 7.56
N GLU A 241 -8.84 14.68 6.27
CA GLU A 241 -9.94 14.00 5.60
C GLU A 241 -9.51 12.57 5.25
N TYR A 242 -10.40 11.61 5.45
CA TYR A 242 -10.21 10.21 5.06
C TYR A 242 -11.14 9.87 3.91
N VAL A 243 -10.62 9.17 2.90
CA VAL A 243 -11.38 8.76 1.72
C VAL A 243 -11.19 7.26 1.47
N ALA A 244 -12.29 6.53 1.28
CA ALA A 244 -12.28 5.11 0.94
C ALA A 244 -13.61 4.71 0.27
N LEU A 245 -13.67 3.50 -0.29
CA LEU A 245 -14.94 2.88 -0.61
C LEU A 245 -15.75 2.60 0.65
N VAL A 246 -17.06 2.80 0.58
CA VAL A 246 -18.02 2.45 1.63
C VAL A 246 -19.18 1.68 1.05
N ALA A 247 -19.69 0.72 1.81
CA ALA A 247 -20.88 -0.04 1.46
C ALA A 247 -21.79 -0.19 2.69
N PRO A 248 -23.11 -0.35 2.52
CA PRO A 248 -24.03 -0.43 3.66
C PRO A 248 -23.94 -1.73 4.46
N THR A 249 -23.39 -2.80 3.90
CA THR A 249 -23.47 -4.16 4.46
C THR A 249 -22.14 -4.89 4.58
N GLU A 250 -21.03 -4.28 4.12
CA GLU A 250 -19.72 -4.94 4.14
C GLU A 250 -18.58 -3.94 4.33
N TYR A 251 -17.43 -4.43 4.76
CA TYR A 251 -16.16 -3.71 4.69
C TYR A 251 -15.75 -3.61 3.23
N ALA A 252 -16.00 -2.45 2.62
CA ALA A 252 -15.97 -2.30 1.16
C ALA A 252 -14.54 -2.43 0.61
N MET A 253 -14.33 -3.40 -0.29
CA MET A 253 -13.05 -3.61 -0.97
C MET A 253 -13.18 -3.58 -2.49
N TYR A 254 -14.22 -4.20 -3.05
CA TYR A 254 -14.36 -4.38 -4.50
C TYR A 254 -15.45 -3.50 -5.11
N ARG A 255 -16.56 -3.30 -4.43
CA ARG A 255 -17.70 -2.46 -4.84
C ARG A 255 -18.11 -1.56 -3.69
N GLY A 256 -18.58 -0.38 -4.02
CA GLY A 256 -19.03 0.60 -3.05
C GLY A 256 -19.17 1.99 -3.66
N GLU A 257 -19.56 2.95 -2.84
CA GLU A 257 -19.52 4.37 -3.16
C GLU A 257 -18.21 4.96 -2.58
N ILE A 258 -17.75 6.07 -3.14
CA ILE A 258 -16.67 6.85 -2.53
C ILE A 258 -17.25 7.54 -1.30
N GLY A 259 -16.75 7.18 -0.12
CA GLY A 259 -17.08 7.83 1.15
C GLY A 259 -15.95 8.72 1.64
N THR A 260 -16.31 9.81 2.34
CA THR A 260 -15.36 10.67 3.01
C THR A 260 -15.70 10.81 4.49
N SER A 261 -14.72 11.12 5.32
CA SER A 261 -14.95 11.43 6.75
C SER A 261 -15.69 12.76 6.98
N LEU A 262 -15.99 13.49 5.93
CA LEU A 262 -16.80 14.72 5.94
C LEU A 262 -18.24 14.45 5.46
N ASP A 263 -18.73 13.22 5.67
CA ASP A 263 -20.09 12.75 5.33
C ASP A 263 -20.49 12.89 3.85
N GLN A 264 -19.52 12.92 2.94
CA GLN A 264 -19.80 12.86 1.53
C GLN A 264 -19.85 11.40 1.05
N ARG A 265 -20.82 11.12 0.19
CA ARG A 265 -20.92 9.86 -0.54
C ARG A 265 -21.13 10.17 -2.02
N ARG A 266 -20.37 9.48 -2.88
CA ARG A 266 -20.43 9.66 -4.32
C ARG A 266 -20.28 8.33 -5.04
N PRO A 267 -21.05 8.09 -6.12
CA PRO A 267 -20.76 6.98 -7.03
C PRO A 267 -19.30 7.02 -7.52
N GLY A 268 -18.71 5.85 -7.75
CA GLY A 268 -17.33 5.73 -8.26
C GLY A 268 -17.09 6.51 -9.56
N LEU A 269 -18.11 6.61 -10.42
CA LEU A 269 -18.09 7.38 -11.67
C LEU A 269 -17.86 8.91 -11.47
N LEU A 270 -17.96 9.42 -10.25
CA LEU A 270 -17.69 10.83 -9.92
C LEU A 270 -16.32 11.02 -9.24
N TYR A 271 -15.39 10.10 -9.42
CA TYR A 271 -14.08 10.13 -8.78
C TYR A 271 -13.30 11.45 -8.99
N GLU A 272 -13.42 12.06 -10.18
CA GLU A 272 -12.78 13.34 -10.52
C GLU A 272 -13.20 14.49 -9.57
N GLN A 273 -14.39 14.40 -8.96
CA GLN A 273 -14.86 15.39 -7.99
C GLN A 273 -14.21 15.24 -6.63
N VAL A 274 -13.56 14.11 -6.37
CA VAL A 274 -12.87 13.81 -5.11
C VAL A 274 -11.37 13.84 -5.26
N THR A 275 -10.85 13.42 -6.42
CA THR A 275 -9.41 13.30 -6.70
C THR A 275 -8.91 14.49 -7.52
N ASN A 276 -8.96 15.71 -6.97
CA ASN A 276 -8.43 16.88 -7.67
C ASN A 276 -6.90 16.81 -7.69
N GLU A 277 -6.36 16.18 -8.73
CA GLU A 277 -4.92 15.99 -8.89
C GLU A 277 -4.22 17.27 -9.36
N TYR A 278 -3.00 17.50 -8.85
CA TYR A 278 -2.15 18.63 -9.22
C TYR A 278 -0.67 18.26 -9.14
N CYS A 279 0.19 19.07 -9.77
CA CYS A 279 1.64 18.87 -9.77
C CYS A 279 2.34 19.88 -8.87
N VAL A 280 3.44 19.45 -8.24
CA VAL A 280 4.31 20.29 -7.42
C VAL A 280 5.75 20.21 -7.95
N PRO A 281 6.57 21.26 -7.78
CA PRO A 281 7.91 21.30 -8.38
C PRO A 281 8.89 20.23 -7.87
N GLN A 282 8.69 19.75 -6.63
CA GLN A 282 9.56 18.78 -5.97
C GLN A 282 9.14 17.32 -6.18
N SER A 283 8.13 17.05 -7.02
CA SER A 283 7.63 15.70 -7.23
C SER A 283 7.34 15.41 -8.69
N THR A 284 7.78 14.25 -9.17
CA THR A 284 7.39 13.68 -10.46
C THR A 284 6.06 12.94 -10.39
N ALA A 285 5.53 12.70 -9.19
CA ALA A 285 4.21 12.16 -8.96
C ALA A 285 3.19 13.28 -8.77
N LYS A 286 1.93 13.04 -9.19
CA LYS A 286 0.81 13.92 -8.90
C LYS A 286 0.49 13.90 -7.40
N TRP A 287 -0.04 14.99 -6.90
CA TRP A 287 -0.65 15.12 -5.59
C TRP A 287 -2.15 15.31 -5.75
N ALA A 288 -2.92 15.04 -4.69
CA ALA A 288 -4.38 15.17 -4.76
C ALA A 288 -4.95 15.90 -3.53
N LYS A 289 -6.09 16.56 -3.73
CA LYS A 289 -6.87 17.19 -2.68
C LYS A 289 -8.38 17.04 -2.94
N ASN A 290 -9.18 17.16 -1.90
CA ASN A 290 -10.63 17.17 -2.00
C ASN A 290 -11.20 18.40 -1.29
N MET A 291 -11.97 18.23 -0.25
CA MET A 291 -12.53 19.36 0.54
C MET A 291 -11.47 20.05 1.39
N ARG A 292 -10.44 19.31 1.79
CA ARG A 292 -9.25 19.85 2.45
C ARG A 292 -8.08 19.89 1.47
N GLU A 293 -7.01 20.62 1.83
CA GLU A 293 -5.78 20.70 1.02
C GLU A 293 -5.03 19.37 0.90
N SER A 294 -5.39 18.38 1.73
CA SER A 294 -4.92 17.01 1.67
C SER A 294 -5.94 16.05 2.28
N TYR A 295 -5.85 14.78 1.89
CA TYR A 295 -6.61 13.69 2.50
C TYR A 295 -5.78 12.42 2.55
N MET A 296 -6.20 11.46 3.37
CA MET A 296 -5.57 10.15 3.51
C MET A 296 -6.44 9.06 2.93
N VAL A 297 -5.82 8.14 2.20
CA VAL A 297 -6.41 6.86 1.78
C VAL A 297 -5.57 5.70 2.35
N GLY A 298 -6.09 4.48 2.31
CA GLY A 298 -5.41 3.29 2.81
C GLY A 298 -6.13 2.62 3.96
N ALA A 299 -5.45 1.71 4.65
CA ALA A 299 -6.05 0.88 5.69
C ALA A 299 -6.67 1.70 6.83
N LEU A 300 -6.03 2.78 7.26
CA LEU A 300 -6.57 3.65 8.31
C LEU A 300 -7.83 4.40 7.84
N ALA A 301 -7.85 4.86 6.58
CA ALA A 301 -9.02 5.51 6.01
C ALA A 301 -10.20 4.53 5.90
N ARG A 302 -9.95 3.31 5.38
CA ARG A 302 -10.96 2.24 5.32
C ARG A 302 -11.47 1.89 6.71
N PHE A 303 -10.57 1.73 7.69
CA PHE A 303 -10.94 1.45 9.07
C PHE A 303 -11.83 2.56 9.64
N ASN A 304 -11.43 3.82 9.50
CA ASN A 304 -12.20 4.96 10.01
C ASN A 304 -13.61 5.04 9.43
N LEU A 305 -13.79 4.62 8.18
CA LEU A 305 -15.08 4.72 7.47
C LEU A 305 -15.92 3.43 7.53
N ASN A 306 -15.29 2.26 7.72
CA ASN A 306 -15.96 0.96 7.61
C ASN A 306 -15.79 0.06 8.84
N SER A 307 -15.24 0.53 9.96
CA SER A 307 -14.94 -0.32 11.14
C SER A 307 -16.18 -1.06 11.70
N GLY A 308 -17.38 -0.51 11.50
CA GLY A 308 -18.64 -1.16 11.85
C GLY A 308 -18.96 -2.44 11.05
N HIS A 309 -18.24 -2.70 9.96
CA HIS A 309 -18.40 -3.86 9.08
C HIS A 309 -17.22 -4.84 9.13
N LEU A 310 -16.33 -4.69 10.11
CA LEU A 310 -15.25 -5.65 10.32
C LEU A 310 -15.82 -7.03 10.70
N SER A 311 -15.15 -8.08 10.26
CA SER A 311 -15.39 -9.44 10.76
C SER A 311 -15.12 -9.54 12.26
N GLN A 312 -15.69 -10.54 12.92
CA GLN A 312 -15.67 -10.63 14.39
C GLN A 312 -14.25 -10.64 14.97
N LYS A 313 -13.34 -11.44 14.39
CA LYS A 313 -11.95 -11.51 14.88
C LYS A 313 -11.16 -10.25 14.56
N ALA A 314 -11.45 -9.60 13.44
CA ALA A 314 -10.84 -8.33 13.09
C ALA A 314 -11.26 -7.21 14.05
N ALA A 315 -12.54 -7.15 14.44
CA ALA A 315 -13.01 -6.21 15.47
C ALA A 315 -12.32 -6.45 16.81
N GLN A 316 -12.18 -7.72 17.23
CA GLN A 316 -11.43 -8.08 18.44
C GLN A 316 -9.94 -7.72 18.34
N ALA A 317 -9.33 -7.84 17.16
CA ALA A 317 -7.95 -7.43 16.94
C ALA A 317 -7.80 -5.90 17.05
N ALA A 318 -8.73 -5.12 16.49
CA ALA A 318 -8.77 -3.67 16.65
C ALA A 318 -8.85 -3.26 18.12
N ASP A 319 -9.73 -3.88 18.89
CA ASP A 319 -9.86 -3.64 20.32
C ASP A 319 -8.57 -3.93 21.11
N LYS A 320 -7.92 -5.09 20.85
CA LYS A 320 -6.64 -5.47 21.45
C LYS A 320 -5.53 -4.45 21.15
N LEU A 321 -5.48 -3.97 19.91
CA LEU A 321 -4.51 -2.96 19.45
C LEU A 321 -4.83 -1.55 19.98
N GLY A 322 -6.03 -1.33 20.52
CA GLY A 322 -6.49 -0.02 20.95
C GLY A 322 -6.87 0.91 19.80
N LEU A 323 -7.07 0.37 18.61
CA LEU A 323 -7.46 1.14 17.42
C LEU A 323 -8.97 1.40 17.45
N LYS A 324 -9.34 2.68 17.38
CA LYS A 324 -10.74 3.14 17.39
C LYS A 324 -11.04 3.92 16.12
N ALA A 325 -12.30 3.90 15.68
CA ALA A 325 -12.74 4.76 14.58
C ALA A 325 -12.43 6.24 14.85
N GLN A 326 -12.28 7.03 13.81
CA GLN A 326 -11.86 8.43 13.86
C GLN A 326 -10.42 8.62 14.40
N CYS A 327 -9.57 7.61 14.25
CA CYS A 327 -8.15 7.71 14.56
C CYS A 327 -7.46 8.71 13.64
N THR A 328 -6.74 9.67 14.22
CA THR A 328 -6.05 10.76 13.53
C THR A 328 -4.54 10.57 13.42
N ASN A 329 -3.99 9.54 14.08
CA ASN A 329 -2.56 9.23 14.03
C ASN A 329 -2.20 8.45 12.74
N PRO A 330 -1.48 9.05 11.77
CA PRO A 330 -1.13 8.39 10.50
C PRO A 330 -0.21 7.17 10.67
N TYR A 331 0.61 7.11 11.72
CA TYR A 331 1.44 5.94 12.02
C TYR A 331 0.59 4.69 12.32
N TYR A 332 -0.65 4.86 12.80
CA TYR A 332 -1.57 3.76 13.09
C TYR A 332 -2.15 3.09 11.82
N ASN A 333 -1.82 3.59 10.64
CA ASN A 333 -2.11 2.88 9.39
C ASN A 333 -1.55 1.44 9.41
N SER A 334 -0.38 1.24 10.03
CA SER A 334 0.21 -0.10 10.19
C SER A 334 -0.60 -1.01 11.12
N LEU A 335 -1.23 -0.45 12.15
CA LEU A 335 -2.16 -1.18 13.03
C LEU A 335 -3.45 -1.53 12.28
N ALA A 336 -3.98 -0.59 11.49
CA ALA A 336 -5.14 -0.84 10.64
C ALA A 336 -4.84 -1.93 9.59
N GLN A 337 -3.64 -1.97 9.02
CA GLN A 337 -3.21 -3.06 8.13
C GLN A 337 -3.17 -4.41 8.85
N MET A 338 -2.76 -4.47 10.13
CA MET A 338 -2.80 -5.72 10.90
C MET A 338 -4.25 -6.18 11.12
N VAL A 339 -5.17 -5.25 11.42
CA VAL A 339 -6.61 -5.54 11.52
C VAL A 339 -7.16 -6.07 10.19
N GLU A 340 -6.79 -5.45 9.07
CA GLU A 340 -7.20 -5.89 7.74
C GLU A 340 -6.62 -7.27 7.34
N CYS A 341 -5.44 -7.64 7.84
CA CYS A 341 -4.94 -9.00 7.66
C CYS A 341 -5.87 -10.04 8.31
N VAL A 342 -6.36 -9.75 9.52
CA VAL A 342 -7.32 -10.64 10.21
C VAL A 342 -8.66 -10.66 9.46
N HIS A 343 -9.17 -9.48 9.06
CA HIS A 343 -10.41 -9.37 8.28
C HIS A 343 -10.33 -10.12 6.96
N SER A 344 -9.25 -9.93 6.20
CA SER A 344 -9.06 -10.61 4.91
C SER A 344 -9.02 -12.14 5.04
N LEU A 345 -8.42 -12.66 6.12
CA LEU A 345 -8.41 -14.10 6.38
C LEU A 345 -9.79 -14.63 6.77
N GLU A 346 -10.52 -13.92 7.63
CA GLU A 346 -11.84 -14.35 8.13
C GLU A 346 -12.90 -14.23 7.04
N ASP A 347 -13.00 -13.11 6.32
CA ASP A 347 -13.94 -12.93 5.21
C ASP A 347 -13.63 -13.90 4.04
N SER A 348 -12.35 -14.17 3.77
CA SER A 348 -11.97 -15.19 2.78
C SER A 348 -12.42 -16.60 3.18
N LEU A 349 -12.39 -16.89 4.48
CA LEU A 349 -12.89 -18.17 4.99
C LEU A 349 -14.39 -18.29 4.77
N ASP A 350 -15.17 -17.26 5.10
CA ASP A 350 -16.61 -17.22 4.93
C ASP A 350 -17.03 -17.32 3.44
N ILE A 351 -16.34 -16.59 2.57
CA ILE A 351 -16.55 -16.67 1.13
C ILE A 351 -16.24 -18.06 0.61
N THR A 352 -15.12 -18.67 1.04
CA THR A 352 -14.71 -20.02 0.64
C THR A 352 -15.75 -21.07 1.10
N GLU A 353 -16.26 -20.94 2.32
CA GLU A 353 -17.32 -21.82 2.83
C GLU A 353 -18.63 -21.67 2.04
N SER A 354 -18.99 -20.42 1.71
CA SER A 354 -20.15 -20.14 0.87
C SER A 354 -20.03 -20.76 -0.53
N LEU A 355 -18.85 -20.68 -1.15
CA LEU A 355 -18.57 -21.30 -2.46
C LEU A 355 -18.62 -22.83 -2.36
N LEU A 356 -18.07 -23.42 -1.32
CA LEU A 356 -18.11 -24.87 -1.08
C LEU A 356 -19.54 -25.39 -0.86
N ALA A 357 -20.39 -24.63 -0.15
CA ALA A 357 -21.77 -24.99 0.14
C ALA A 357 -22.67 -24.90 -1.11
N LYS A 358 -22.49 -23.86 -1.94
CA LYS A 358 -23.26 -23.67 -3.18
C LYS A 358 -22.75 -24.57 -4.32
N GLY A 359 -21.50 -25.02 -4.24
CA GLY A 359 -20.75 -25.66 -5.32
C GLY A 359 -20.26 -24.64 -6.35
N VAL A 360 -18.99 -24.75 -6.74
CA VAL A 360 -18.41 -23.92 -7.80
C VAL A 360 -18.76 -24.51 -9.16
N ARG A 361 -19.19 -23.66 -10.07
CA ARG A 361 -19.55 -24.03 -11.44
C ARG A 361 -18.55 -23.43 -12.41
N ARG A 362 -18.18 -24.18 -13.44
CA ARG A 362 -17.39 -23.66 -14.55
C ARG A 362 -18.28 -22.69 -15.34
N GLU A 363 -17.92 -21.44 -15.34
CA GLU A 363 -18.58 -20.36 -16.08
C GLU A 363 -17.59 -19.87 -17.14
N SER A 364 -18.05 -19.70 -18.37
CA SER A 364 -17.28 -19.00 -19.40
C SER A 364 -17.45 -17.49 -19.20
N PRO A 365 -16.39 -16.69 -19.43
CA PRO A 365 -16.55 -15.23 -19.46
C PRO A 365 -17.65 -14.80 -20.43
N GLN A 366 -18.37 -13.77 -20.08
CA GLN A 366 -19.43 -13.22 -20.96
C GLN A 366 -18.83 -12.66 -22.24
N GLU A 367 -19.49 -12.89 -23.37
CA GLU A 367 -19.08 -12.28 -24.63
C GLU A 367 -19.29 -10.77 -24.59
N ILE A 368 -18.25 -10.02 -24.88
CA ILE A 368 -18.25 -8.56 -24.92
C ILE A 368 -18.42 -8.08 -26.37
N LYS A 369 -19.46 -7.30 -26.60
CA LYS A 369 -19.67 -6.59 -27.86
C LYS A 369 -19.28 -5.14 -27.65
N PRO A 370 -18.09 -4.72 -28.10
CA PRO A 370 -17.60 -3.37 -27.85
C PRO A 370 -18.43 -2.33 -28.61
N PHE A 371 -18.53 -1.15 -28.00
CA PHE A 371 -19.11 0.07 -28.60
C PHE A 371 -18.38 1.29 -28.00
N ALA A 372 -18.62 2.48 -28.55
CA ALA A 372 -18.04 3.69 -27.99
C ALA A 372 -18.68 3.99 -26.63
N GLY A 373 -17.90 4.06 -25.57
CA GLY A 373 -18.40 4.29 -24.22
C GLY A 373 -17.30 4.64 -23.24
N ARG A 374 -17.67 5.26 -22.13
CA ARG A 374 -16.79 5.52 -20.99
C ARG A 374 -17.13 4.55 -19.87
N GLY A 375 -16.09 4.01 -19.23
CA GLY A 375 -16.26 3.20 -18.03
C GLY A 375 -15.24 3.52 -16.97
N ILE A 376 -15.65 3.35 -15.72
CA ILE A 376 -14.87 3.69 -14.53
C ILE A 376 -14.88 2.51 -13.57
N GLY A 377 -13.67 2.14 -13.12
CA GLY A 377 -13.44 1.20 -12.02
C GLY A 377 -13.00 1.94 -10.77
N ALA A 378 -13.52 1.51 -9.62
CA ALA A 378 -13.12 1.98 -8.31
C ALA A 378 -12.97 0.78 -7.37
N VAL A 379 -11.74 0.52 -6.91
CA VAL A 379 -11.39 -0.68 -6.12
C VAL A 379 -10.45 -0.28 -4.98
N GLU A 380 -10.66 -0.85 -3.81
CA GLU A 380 -9.68 -0.75 -2.73
C GLU A 380 -8.52 -1.71 -2.98
N VAL A 381 -7.32 -1.15 -3.06
CA VAL A 381 -6.08 -1.91 -3.08
C VAL A 381 -5.34 -1.71 -1.75
N PRO A 382 -4.27 -2.42 -1.43
CA PRO A 382 -3.65 -2.34 -0.10
C PRO A 382 -3.41 -0.91 0.40
N ARG A 383 -3.01 -0.01 -0.50
CA ARG A 383 -2.62 1.37 -0.16
C ARG A 383 -3.74 2.39 -0.26
N GLY A 384 -4.96 1.97 -0.62
CA GLY A 384 -6.14 2.83 -0.68
C GLY A 384 -6.98 2.66 -1.94
N ILE A 385 -7.92 3.57 -2.13
CA ILE A 385 -8.82 3.54 -3.28
C ILE A 385 -8.08 3.85 -4.57
N LEU A 386 -8.27 2.99 -5.57
CA LEU A 386 -7.69 3.06 -6.91
C LEU A 386 -8.81 3.33 -7.92
N PHE A 387 -8.55 4.22 -8.87
CA PHE A 387 -9.45 4.47 -9.98
C PHE A 387 -8.76 4.22 -11.31
N HIS A 388 -9.48 3.58 -12.23
CA HIS A 388 -9.17 3.50 -13.65
C HIS A 388 -10.37 3.99 -14.43
N ALA A 389 -10.17 4.91 -15.36
CA ALA A 389 -11.22 5.41 -16.25
C ALA A 389 -10.74 5.31 -17.70
N TYR A 390 -11.61 4.79 -18.57
CA TYR A 390 -11.28 4.58 -19.97
C TYR A 390 -12.43 5.08 -20.87
N ASP A 391 -12.06 5.83 -21.90
CA ASP A 391 -12.95 6.08 -23.03
C ASP A 391 -12.60 5.11 -24.16
N TYR A 392 -13.58 4.34 -24.60
CA TYR A 392 -13.47 3.39 -25.70
C TYR A 392 -14.09 3.95 -26.98
N ASN A 393 -13.48 3.67 -28.12
CA ASN A 393 -14.08 3.90 -29.44
C ASN A 393 -14.99 2.72 -29.84
N GLU A 394 -15.68 2.85 -30.98
CA GLU A 394 -16.61 1.86 -31.51
C GLU A 394 -16.03 0.45 -31.70
N ASN A 395 -14.71 0.35 -31.84
CA ASN A 395 -13.99 -0.92 -31.99
C ASN A 395 -13.44 -1.48 -30.67
N GLY A 396 -13.84 -0.92 -29.52
CA GLY A 396 -13.37 -1.34 -28.21
C GLY A 396 -11.89 -1.07 -27.97
N ARG A 397 -11.33 -0.02 -28.59
CA ARG A 397 -9.97 0.43 -28.36
C ARG A 397 -9.98 1.68 -27.49
N ILE A 398 -9.02 1.80 -26.60
CA ILE A 398 -8.88 2.96 -25.72
C ILE A 398 -8.57 4.22 -26.54
N ALA A 399 -9.40 5.23 -26.40
CA ALA A 399 -9.16 6.58 -26.89
C ALA A 399 -8.41 7.41 -25.85
N THR A 400 -8.89 7.39 -24.58
CA THR A 400 -8.23 8.04 -23.43
C THR A 400 -8.23 7.12 -22.22
N ALA A 401 -7.24 7.29 -21.35
CA ALA A 401 -7.12 6.56 -20.09
C ALA A 401 -6.67 7.51 -18.98
N ASP A 402 -7.21 7.31 -17.79
CA ASP A 402 -6.80 7.97 -16.56
C ASP A 402 -6.70 6.93 -15.43
N CYS A 403 -5.62 7.04 -14.63
CA CYS A 403 -5.35 6.14 -13.53
C CYS A 403 -4.97 6.94 -12.28
N VAL A 404 -5.86 7.01 -11.30
CA VAL A 404 -5.59 7.70 -10.04
C VAL A 404 -5.14 6.70 -8.98
N ILE A 405 -3.87 6.79 -8.63
CA ILE A 405 -3.20 5.84 -7.75
C ILE A 405 -3.35 6.25 -6.28
N PRO A 406 -3.52 5.31 -5.32
CA PRO A 406 -3.63 5.66 -3.90
C PRO A 406 -2.45 6.47 -3.37
N THR A 407 -1.22 6.16 -3.77
CA THR A 407 -0.02 6.87 -3.32
C THR A 407 -0.01 8.33 -3.80
N ASN A 408 -0.53 8.61 -5.01
CA ASN A 408 -0.75 10.00 -5.47
C ASN A 408 -1.64 10.78 -4.51
N GLN A 409 -2.69 10.13 -4.03
CA GLN A 409 -3.67 10.72 -3.12
C GLN A 409 -3.08 11.00 -1.74
N ASN A 410 -2.04 10.25 -1.32
CA ASN A 410 -1.40 10.40 -0.02
C ASN A 410 -0.25 11.41 0.02
N HIS A 411 0.38 11.78 -1.10
CA HIS A 411 1.58 12.64 -1.09
C HIS A 411 1.36 13.99 -0.41
N ALA A 412 0.24 14.65 -0.70
CA ALA A 412 -0.11 15.92 -0.05
C ALA A 412 -0.29 15.77 1.46
N ASN A 413 -0.83 14.62 1.89
CA ASN A 413 -1.08 14.35 3.31
C ASN A 413 0.22 14.04 4.06
N ILE A 414 1.16 13.30 3.46
CA ILE A 414 2.52 13.08 4.00
C ILE A 414 3.21 14.42 4.22
N GLN A 415 3.15 15.34 3.24
CA GLN A 415 3.73 16.68 3.38
C GLN A 415 3.07 17.49 4.50
N ALA A 416 1.75 17.40 4.63
CA ALA A 416 1.02 18.08 5.69
C ALA A 416 1.38 17.53 7.08
N ASP A 417 1.61 16.22 7.20
CA ASP A 417 2.08 15.60 8.44
C ASP A 417 3.53 16.02 8.77
N PHE A 418 4.40 16.15 7.78
CA PHE A 418 5.74 16.71 8.00
C PHE A 418 5.68 18.10 8.61
N ASN A 419 4.82 18.96 8.06
CA ASN A 419 4.64 20.34 8.55
C ASN A 419 4.09 20.34 9.98
N ALA A 420 3.20 19.43 10.33
CA ALA A 420 2.65 19.31 11.68
C ALA A 420 3.69 18.76 12.69
N LEU A 421 4.55 17.85 12.26
CA LEU A 421 5.57 17.23 13.11
C LEU A 421 6.82 18.10 13.29
N ALA A 422 7.12 18.98 12.34
CA ALA A 422 8.33 19.82 12.34
C ALA A 422 8.55 20.65 13.64
N PRO A 423 7.53 21.29 14.25
CA PRO A 423 7.70 21.99 15.52
C PRO A 423 8.18 21.10 16.67
N GLU A 424 7.66 19.87 16.76
CA GLU A 424 8.00 18.91 17.82
C GLU A 424 9.42 18.34 17.66
N LEU A 425 9.89 18.27 16.41
CA LEU A 425 11.21 17.77 16.07
C LEU A 425 12.30 18.89 16.13
N SER A 426 11.91 20.15 16.20
CA SER A 426 12.84 21.28 16.25
C SER A 426 13.74 21.18 17.49
N GLY A 427 15.06 21.29 17.29
CA GLY A 427 16.06 21.15 18.34
C GLY A 427 16.39 19.71 18.76
N LYS A 428 15.78 18.71 18.14
CA LYS A 428 16.11 17.30 18.36
C LYS A 428 17.40 16.91 17.63
N PRO A 429 18.09 15.82 18.05
CA PRO A 429 19.22 15.26 17.31
C PRO A 429 18.83 14.88 15.86
N PRO A 430 19.73 15.03 14.88
CA PRO A 430 19.45 14.67 13.48
C PRO A 430 18.92 13.25 13.29
N GLU A 431 19.43 12.28 14.04
CA GLU A 431 19.02 10.88 13.94
C GLU A 431 17.59 10.65 14.43
N GLU A 432 17.14 11.43 15.43
CA GLU A 432 15.75 11.37 15.91
C GLU A 432 14.79 12.00 14.88
N ILE A 433 15.19 13.10 14.25
CA ILE A 433 14.44 13.75 13.15
C ILE A 433 14.30 12.77 11.98
N GLU A 434 15.42 12.20 11.53
CA GLU A 434 15.46 11.24 10.43
C GLU A 434 14.57 10.02 10.70
N MET A 435 14.71 9.42 11.89
CA MET A 435 13.93 8.24 12.28
C MET A 435 12.44 8.52 12.24
N LYS A 436 11.96 9.59 12.90
CA LYS A 436 10.51 9.89 12.99
C LYS A 436 9.90 10.23 11.63
N LEU A 437 10.58 11.05 10.80
CA LEU A 437 10.09 11.37 9.46
C LEU A 437 10.10 10.13 8.56
N SER A 438 11.13 9.28 8.66
CA SER A 438 11.21 8.03 7.91
C SER A 438 10.11 7.04 8.32
N MET A 439 9.84 6.90 9.62
CA MET A 439 8.74 6.08 10.14
C MET A 439 7.38 6.61 9.67
N LEU A 440 7.22 7.94 9.59
CA LEU A 440 5.98 8.55 9.10
C LEU A 440 5.70 8.17 7.65
N VAL A 441 6.69 8.34 6.75
CA VAL A 441 6.53 7.94 5.35
C VAL A 441 6.26 6.44 5.23
N ARG A 442 7.01 5.60 5.95
CA ARG A 442 6.77 4.15 5.98
C ARG A 442 5.38 3.81 6.50
N GLY A 443 4.87 4.54 7.51
CA GLY A 443 3.50 4.37 8.02
C GLY A 443 2.43 4.46 6.93
N TYR A 444 2.64 5.28 5.90
CA TYR A 444 1.75 5.38 4.75
C TYR A 444 1.84 4.19 3.77
N ASP A 445 2.86 3.34 3.89
CA ASP A 445 3.12 2.25 2.93
C ASP A 445 3.15 2.74 1.47
N PRO A 446 3.96 3.76 1.12
CA PRO A 446 3.91 4.34 -0.21
C PRO A 446 4.39 3.36 -1.27
N CYS A 447 3.68 3.32 -2.41
CA CYS A 447 4.12 2.68 -3.65
C CYS A 447 4.52 3.78 -4.63
N ILE A 448 5.77 4.27 -4.50
CA ILE A 448 6.22 5.48 -5.19
C ILE A 448 6.26 5.26 -6.69
N SER A 449 6.80 4.13 -7.16
CA SER A 449 6.89 3.83 -8.59
C SER A 449 5.51 3.71 -9.26
N CYS A 450 4.46 3.37 -8.50
CA CYS A 450 3.09 3.36 -9.02
C CYS A 450 2.55 4.77 -9.26
N SER A 451 3.03 5.76 -8.51
CA SER A 451 2.53 7.13 -8.51
C SER A 451 3.09 8.02 -9.62
N THR A 452 4.05 7.53 -10.42
CA THR A 452 4.82 8.32 -11.39
C THR A 452 4.54 7.95 -12.85
N HIS A 453 3.31 7.75 -13.25
CA HIS A 453 2.98 7.18 -14.57
C HIS A 453 2.34 8.16 -15.56
N MET A 454 2.50 9.47 -15.38
CA MET A 454 1.76 10.46 -16.16
C MET A 454 2.61 11.30 -17.09
N LEU A 455 2.16 11.46 -18.35
CA LEU A 455 2.44 12.62 -19.21
C LEU A 455 1.31 12.83 -20.21
N ASP A 456 0.69 14.00 -20.21
CA ASP A 456 -0.05 14.50 -21.37
C ASP A 456 0.91 15.24 -22.29
N MET A 457 1.25 14.62 -23.41
CA MET A 457 2.12 15.19 -24.44
C MET A 457 1.36 16.06 -25.44
N GLN A 458 0.02 16.08 -25.41
CA GLN A 458 -0.78 16.72 -26.46
C GLN A 458 -1.58 17.93 -26.04
N GLY A 459 -1.59 18.27 -24.74
CA GLY A 459 -2.09 19.57 -24.27
C GLY A 459 -3.58 19.87 -24.49
N GLY A 460 -4.45 18.87 -24.55
CA GLY A 460 -5.85 19.04 -24.94
C GLY A 460 -6.92 18.71 -23.92
N GLY A 461 -6.60 18.38 -22.66
CA GLY A 461 -7.60 18.03 -21.64
C GLY A 461 -7.34 18.67 -20.27
N PRO A 462 -8.27 18.56 -19.31
CA PRO A 462 -8.11 19.07 -17.95
C PRO A 462 -7.02 18.36 -17.14
N VAL A 463 -6.27 17.47 -17.74
CA VAL A 463 -5.31 16.58 -17.11
C VAL A 463 -3.94 17.24 -17.05
N SER A 464 -3.53 17.53 -15.86
CA SER A 464 -2.16 17.68 -15.33
C SER A 464 -1.03 17.71 -16.36
N ARG A 465 -0.61 18.93 -16.68
CA ARG A 465 0.65 19.18 -17.39
C ARG A 465 1.80 18.98 -16.41
N VAL A 466 2.67 18.02 -16.63
CA VAL A 466 4.01 18.01 -16.04
C VAL A 466 4.81 19.11 -16.75
N ILE A 467 4.97 20.24 -16.12
CA ILE A 467 5.80 21.31 -16.66
C ILE A 467 7.22 21.11 -16.10
N PHE A 468 8.10 20.56 -16.91
CA PHE A 468 9.53 20.59 -16.61
C PHE A 468 10.04 22.04 -16.68
N ARG A 469 10.26 22.66 -15.54
CA ARG A 469 11.02 23.91 -15.49
C ARG A 469 12.50 23.56 -15.37
N GLN A 470 13.27 23.82 -16.42
CA GLN A 470 14.73 23.83 -16.30
C GLN A 470 15.12 24.83 -15.20
N ARG A 471 15.87 24.35 -14.21
CA ARG A 471 16.57 25.26 -13.29
C ARG A 471 17.51 26.15 -14.10
N LYS A 472 17.35 27.48 -13.99
CA LYS A 472 18.34 28.44 -14.39
C LYS A 472 19.44 28.50 -13.35
#